data_0b76f355caa1cb9ea131fa72ee4180ee
#
_entry.id   0b76f355caa1cb9ea131fa72ee4180ee
#
_cell.length_a   1.000
_cell.length_b   1.000
_cell.length_c   1.000
_cell.angle_alpha   90.00
_cell.angle_beta   90.00
_cell.angle_gamma   90.00
#
_symmetry.space_group_name_H-M   'P 1'
#
loop_
_entity.id
_entity.type
_entity.pdbx_description
1 polymer ?
#
loop_
_entity_poly.entity_id
_entity_poly.type
_entity_poly.pdbx_seq_one_letter_code
_entity_poly.pdbx_strand_id
1 'polypeptide(L)'
;YIVDDDASVREALAWLLRSRRLPSESFDSAEAFDAMLTSRPAQRQPCCLLLDVRMPGMSGLALFDLLAVRGDLATMPVIFLTGHADVPTAVDTVKRGAFDFCEKPFSDNALVDRIEQALAQSGEQLAQLRERSDLQVRLKDLTERERDVMDLVVAGLPNKLIADQLDISVRTVEVHRARVFDKMEVKSAVELANLMRQLA
;
A
#
# COMPACT_ATOMS: atom_id res chain seq x y z
N TYR A 1 -5.40 -5.10 -13.34
CA TYR A 1 -6.81 -5.12 -13.68
C TYR A 1 -7.10 -4.20 -14.86
N ILE A 2 -8.10 -4.55 -15.67
CA ILE A 2 -8.57 -3.76 -16.81
C ILE A 2 -10.07 -3.56 -16.63
N VAL A 3 -10.53 -2.31 -16.61
CA VAL A 3 -11.95 -1.95 -16.52
C VAL A 3 -12.29 -0.99 -17.66
N ASP A 4 -13.05 -1.47 -18.62
CA ASP A 4 -13.40 -0.76 -19.86
C ASP A 4 -14.67 -1.41 -20.42
N ASP A 5 -15.66 -0.67 -20.91
CA ASP A 5 -16.91 -1.25 -21.45
C ASP A 5 -16.73 -1.82 -22.86
N ASP A 6 -15.69 -1.38 -23.61
CA ASP A 6 -15.39 -1.90 -24.95
C ASP A 6 -14.62 -3.24 -24.88
N ALA A 7 -15.26 -4.31 -25.32
CA ALA A 7 -14.66 -5.65 -25.36
C ALA A 7 -13.38 -5.71 -26.19
N SER A 8 -13.32 -4.96 -27.30
CA SER A 8 -12.17 -4.96 -28.20
C SER A 8 -10.94 -4.33 -27.52
N VAL A 9 -11.14 -3.27 -26.74
CA VAL A 9 -10.09 -2.64 -25.94
C VAL A 9 -9.60 -3.59 -24.85
N ARG A 10 -10.51 -4.25 -24.12
CA ARG A 10 -10.14 -5.23 -23.09
C ARG A 10 -9.33 -6.38 -23.64
N GLU A 11 -9.74 -6.94 -24.81
CA GLU A 11 -9.03 -8.04 -25.46
C GLU A 11 -7.63 -7.62 -25.95
N ALA A 12 -7.52 -6.44 -26.56
CA ALA A 12 -6.24 -5.90 -27.03
C ALA A 12 -5.26 -5.66 -25.85
N LEU A 13 -5.75 -5.06 -24.76
CA LEU A 13 -4.95 -4.84 -23.56
C LEU A 13 -4.53 -6.16 -22.89
N ALA A 14 -5.46 -7.12 -22.77
CA ALA A 14 -5.16 -8.43 -22.21
C ALA A 14 -4.11 -9.19 -23.04
N TRP A 15 -4.19 -9.08 -24.37
CA TRP A 15 -3.19 -9.66 -25.28
C TRP A 15 -1.82 -8.99 -25.12
N LEU A 16 -1.79 -7.65 -25.09
CA LEU A 16 -0.56 -6.86 -24.87
C LEU A 16 0.12 -7.27 -23.56
N LEU A 17 -0.61 -7.27 -22.44
CA LEU A 17 -0.10 -7.62 -21.12
C LEU A 17 0.41 -9.06 -21.07
N ARG A 18 -0.33 -10.00 -21.67
CA ARG A 18 0.09 -11.42 -21.76
C ARG A 18 1.41 -11.55 -22.53
N SER A 19 1.60 -10.79 -23.62
CA SER A 19 2.85 -10.79 -24.40
C SER A 19 4.05 -10.33 -23.57
N ARG A 20 3.81 -9.54 -22.54
CA ARG A 20 4.81 -9.04 -21.57
C ARG A 20 4.87 -9.86 -20.28
N ARG A 21 4.18 -11.01 -20.22
CA ARG A 21 4.09 -11.89 -19.04
C ARG A 21 3.46 -11.20 -17.81
N LEU A 22 2.64 -10.20 -18.04
CA LEU A 22 1.86 -9.52 -17.01
C LEU A 22 0.47 -10.14 -16.95
N PRO A 23 0.10 -10.85 -15.88
CA PRO A 23 -1.24 -11.41 -15.73
C PRO A 23 -2.25 -10.27 -15.59
N SER A 24 -3.42 -10.43 -16.24
CA SER A 24 -4.48 -9.43 -16.17
C SER A 24 -5.86 -10.11 -16.00
N GLU A 25 -6.76 -9.39 -15.34
CA GLU A 25 -8.16 -9.73 -15.18
C GLU A 25 -8.99 -8.54 -15.68
N SER A 26 -10.02 -8.82 -16.52
CA SER A 26 -10.77 -7.78 -17.21
C SER A 26 -12.23 -7.74 -16.74
N PHE A 27 -12.78 -6.54 -16.64
CA PHE A 27 -14.15 -6.26 -16.22
C PHE A 27 -14.80 -5.32 -17.25
N ASP A 28 -16.06 -5.54 -17.54
CA ASP A 28 -16.83 -4.76 -18.50
C ASP A 28 -17.52 -3.54 -17.88
N SER A 29 -17.45 -3.39 -16.58
CA SER A 29 -18.09 -2.32 -15.83
C SER A 29 -17.38 -2.03 -14.50
N ALA A 30 -17.52 -0.80 -14.04
CA ALA A 30 -17.02 -0.39 -12.73
C ALA A 30 -17.68 -1.16 -11.59
N GLU A 31 -18.97 -1.45 -11.72
CA GLU A 31 -19.77 -2.20 -10.75
C GLU A 31 -19.27 -3.64 -10.60
N ALA A 32 -18.95 -4.32 -11.73
CA ALA A 32 -18.42 -5.68 -11.70
C ALA A 32 -17.04 -5.73 -11.01
N PHE A 33 -16.19 -4.74 -11.28
CA PHE A 33 -14.90 -4.62 -10.61
C PHE A 33 -15.04 -4.33 -9.12
N ASP A 34 -15.92 -3.41 -8.73
CA ASP A 34 -16.17 -3.07 -7.33
C ASP A 34 -16.73 -4.27 -6.54
N ALA A 35 -17.66 -5.02 -7.13
CA ALA A 35 -18.18 -6.24 -6.52
C ALA A 35 -17.09 -7.30 -6.32
N MET A 36 -16.17 -7.45 -7.27
CA MET A 36 -15.01 -8.34 -7.15
C MET A 36 -14.11 -7.91 -6.00
N LEU A 37 -13.73 -6.62 -5.91
CA LEU A 37 -12.88 -6.11 -4.84
C LEU A 37 -13.51 -6.31 -3.46
N THR A 38 -14.81 -6.07 -3.34
CA THR A 38 -15.53 -6.21 -2.07
C THR A 38 -15.62 -7.67 -1.63
N SER A 39 -15.64 -8.63 -2.57
CA SER A 39 -15.74 -10.06 -2.27
C SER A 39 -14.39 -10.73 -1.97
N ARG A 40 -13.28 -10.12 -2.32
CA ARG A 40 -11.93 -10.69 -2.15
C ARG A 40 -11.26 -10.21 -0.86
N PRO A 41 -10.38 -11.04 -0.27
CA PRO A 41 -9.51 -10.58 0.81
C PRO A 41 -8.58 -9.47 0.32
N ALA A 42 -8.10 -8.65 1.28
CA ALA A 42 -7.20 -7.54 0.98
C ALA A 42 -6.04 -7.93 0.04
N GLN A 43 -5.75 -7.05 -0.90
CA GLN A 43 -4.70 -7.27 -1.91
C GLN A 43 -3.33 -7.54 -1.25
N ARG A 44 -2.70 -8.64 -1.66
CA ARG A 44 -1.41 -9.06 -1.13
C ARG A 44 -0.28 -9.09 -2.17
N GLN A 45 -0.62 -8.91 -3.44
CA GLN A 45 0.33 -8.89 -4.55
C GLN A 45 0.30 -7.53 -5.23
N PRO A 46 1.43 -7.05 -5.77
CA PRO A 46 1.46 -5.82 -6.55
C PRO A 46 0.42 -5.85 -7.68
N CYS A 47 -0.34 -4.78 -7.80
CA CYS A 47 -1.34 -4.63 -8.85
C CYS A 47 -1.49 -3.17 -9.27
N CYS A 48 -2.05 -2.95 -10.45
CA CYS A 48 -2.54 -1.65 -10.91
C CYS A 48 -3.87 -1.81 -11.62
N LEU A 49 -4.59 -0.71 -11.76
CA LEU A 49 -5.87 -0.63 -12.43
C LEU A 49 -5.75 0.24 -13.68
N LEU A 50 -6.02 -0.34 -14.85
CA LEU A 50 -6.30 0.38 -16.09
C LEU A 50 -7.78 0.66 -16.13
N LEU A 51 -8.19 1.91 -16.16
CA LEU A 51 -9.57 2.32 -15.96
C LEU A 51 -10.02 3.26 -17.06
N ASP A 52 -11.03 2.85 -17.84
CA ASP A 52 -11.67 3.77 -18.75
C ASP A 52 -12.44 4.86 -18.00
N VAL A 53 -12.38 6.08 -18.51
CA VAL A 53 -13.04 7.24 -17.88
C VAL A 53 -14.56 7.19 -18.07
N ARG A 54 -14.99 6.78 -19.28
CA ARG A 54 -16.40 6.86 -19.68
C ARG A 54 -17.00 5.49 -19.93
N MET A 55 -17.76 5.02 -18.97
CA MET A 55 -18.49 3.75 -19.05
C MET A 55 -19.97 3.97 -18.75
N PRO A 56 -20.87 3.13 -19.30
CA PRO A 56 -22.27 3.09 -18.89
C PRO A 56 -22.40 2.78 -17.39
N GLY A 57 -23.40 3.34 -16.73
CA GLY A 57 -23.58 3.16 -15.29
C GLY A 57 -22.59 4.00 -14.48
N MET A 58 -21.76 3.35 -13.68
CA MET A 58 -20.72 4.01 -12.90
C MET A 58 -19.55 4.38 -13.81
N SER A 59 -19.22 5.68 -13.89
CA SER A 59 -18.04 6.14 -14.63
C SER A 59 -16.74 5.75 -13.92
N GLY A 60 -15.63 5.70 -14.69
CA GLY A 60 -14.31 5.45 -14.10
C GLY A 60 -13.91 6.47 -13.04
N LEU A 61 -14.32 7.74 -13.20
CA LEU A 61 -14.06 8.77 -12.16
C LEU A 61 -14.83 8.48 -10.87
N ALA A 62 -16.09 8.03 -10.96
CA ALA A 62 -16.88 7.67 -9.79
C ALA A 62 -16.30 6.44 -9.07
N LEU A 63 -15.83 5.43 -9.81
CA LEU A 63 -15.11 4.30 -9.24
C LEU A 63 -13.82 4.73 -8.55
N PHE A 64 -13.04 5.61 -9.18
CA PHE A 64 -11.82 6.14 -8.59
C PHE A 64 -12.08 6.85 -7.26
N ASP A 65 -13.13 7.66 -7.18
CA ASP A 65 -13.52 8.32 -5.93
C ASP A 65 -13.89 7.32 -4.83
N LEU A 66 -14.59 6.25 -5.19
CA LEU A 66 -14.94 5.18 -4.27
C LEU A 66 -13.67 4.47 -3.74
N LEU A 67 -12.72 4.16 -4.62
CA LEU A 67 -11.43 3.55 -4.26
C LEU A 67 -10.60 4.48 -3.36
N ALA A 68 -10.62 5.80 -3.63
CA ALA A 68 -9.95 6.80 -2.82
C ALA A 68 -10.51 6.84 -1.38
N VAL A 69 -11.82 6.85 -1.23
CA VAL A 69 -12.49 6.84 0.08
C VAL A 69 -12.19 5.58 0.88
N ARG A 70 -12.05 4.42 0.21
CA ARG A 70 -11.67 3.15 0.85
C ARG A 70 -10.18 3.04 1.19
N GLY A 71 -9.34 3.89 0.61
CA GLY A 71 -7.89 3.81 0.76
C GLY A 71 -7.21 2.79 -0.15
N ASP A 72 -7.92 2.22 -1.13
CA ASP A 72 -7.41 1.20 -2.06
C ASP A 72 -6.31 1.75 -2.97
N LEU A 73 -6.33 3.06 -3.28
CA LEU A 73 -5.35 3.73 -4.13
C LEU A 73 -3.92 3.64 -3.59
N ALA A 74 -3.75 3.46 -2.30
CA ALA A 74 -2.43 3.33 -1.68
C ALA A 74 -1.65 2.12 -2.21
N THR A 75 -2.35 1.00 -2.49
CA THR A 75 -1.74 -0.26 -2.94
C THR A 75 -2.11 -0.64 -4.36
N MET A 76 -3.05 0.07 -4.97
CA MET A 76 -3.52 -0.17 -6.33
C MET A 76 -3.51 1.14 -7.12
N PRO A 77 -2.35 1.55 -7.66
CA PRO A 77 -2.25 2.72 -8.53
C PRO A 77 -3.19 2.61 -9.74
N VAL A 78 -3.84 3.72 -10.09
CA VAL A 78 -4.81 3.80 -11.19
C VAL A 78 -4.22 4.56 -12.36
N ILE A 79 -4.25 3.95 -13.54
CA ILE A 79 -3.92 4.57 -14.82
C ILE A 79 -5.24 4.72 -15.59
N PHE A 80 -5.65 5.96 -15.84
CA PHE A 80 -6.82 6.23 -16.64
C PHE A 80 -6.54 6.08 -18.13
N LEU A 81 -7.48 5.46 -18.84
CA LEU A 81 -7.49 5.38 -20.31
C LEU A 81 -8.69 6.18 -20.83
N THR A 82 -8.49 7.04 -21.82
CA THR A 82 -9.57 7.85 -22.38
C THR A 82 -9.44 8.05 -23.89
N GLY A 83 -10.56 8.04 -24.59
CA GLY A 83 -10.63 8.37 -26.01
C GLY A 83 -10.70 9.86 -26.31
N HIS A 84 -10.82 10.72 -25.30
CA HIS A 84 -10.85 12.18 -25.46
C HIS A 84 -10.07 12.80 -24.29
N ALA A 85 -8.92 13.37 -24.59
CA ALA A 85 -8.12 14.09 -23.62
C ALA A 85 -8.82 15.41 -23.26
N ASP A 86 -9.55 15.38 -22.16
CA ASP A 86 -9.90 16.59 -21.43
C ASP A 86 -8.74 16.89 -20.48
N VAL A 87 -7.82 17.76 -20.90
CA VAL A 87 -6.64 18.12 -20.11
C VAL A 87 -7.01 18.58 -18.69
N PRO A 88 -8.05 19.40 -18.46
CA PRO A 88 -8.51 19.72 -17.12
C PRO A 88 -8.85 18.50 -16.28
N THR A 89 -9.59 17.53 -16.83
CA THR A 89 -9.95 16.29 -16.14
C THR A 89 -8.71 15.44 -15.82
N ALA A 90 -7.78 15.31 -16.76
CA ALA A 90 -6.53 14.58 -16.53
C ALA A 90 -5.70 15.19 -15.39
N VAL A 91 -5.52 16.51 -15.40
CA VAL A 91 -4.78 17.24 -14.36
C VAL A 91 -5.46 17.12 -12.99
N ASP A 92 -6.78 17.24 -12.94
CA ASP A 92 -7.53 17.09 -11.68
C ASP A 92 -7.40 15.68 -11.11
N THR A 93 -7.53 14.68 -11.95
CA THR A 93 -7.46 13.27 -11.53
C THR A 93 -6.08 12.90 -10.99
N VAL A 94 -5.01 13.36 -11.65
CA VAL A 94 -3.63 13.15 -11.16
C VAL A 94 -3.40 13.88 -9.83
N LYS A 95 -3.88 15.11 -9.67
CA LYS A 95 -3.83 15.84 -8.38
C LYS A 95 -4.58 15.13 -7.25
N ARG A 96 -5.61 14.36 -7.59
CA ARG A 96 -6.40 13.56 -6.64
C ARG A 96 -5.79 12.20 -6.36
N GLY A 97 -4.61 11.89 -6.91
CA GLY A 97 -3.84 10.69 -6.59
C GLY A 97 -3.91 9.57 -7.63
N ALA A 98 -4.46 9.83 -8.83
CA ALA A 98 -4.26 8.89 -9.93
C ALA A 98 -2.78 8.79 -10.29
N PHE A 99 -2.33 7.59 -10.63
CA PHE A 99 -0.95 7.35 -10.98
C PHE A 99 -0.58 8.01 -12.30
N ASP A 100 -1.44 7.83 -13.31
CA ASP A 100 -1.24 8.43 -14.63
C ASP A 100 -2.55 8.50 -15.43
N PHE A 101 -2.47 9.15 -16.59
CA PHE A 101 -3.56 9.33 -17.52
C PHE A 101 -3.06 9.16 -18.96
N CYS A 102 -3.65 8.21 -19.69
CA CYS A 102 -3.25 7.87 -21.06
C CYS A 102 -4.39 8.11 -22.06
N GLU A 103 -4.10 8.87 -23.12
CA GLU A 103 -5.04 9.09 -24.21
C GLU A 103 -4.98 7.95 -25.23
N LYS A 104 -6.14 7.43 -25.63
CA LYS A 104 -6.30 6.48 -26.73
C LYS A 104 -6.28 7.24 -28.07
N PRO A 105 -5.51 6.82 -29.11
CA PRO A 105 -4.63 5.66 -29.13
C PRO A 105 -3.29 5.91 -28.45
N PHE A 106 -2.83 4.99 -27.63
CA PHE A 106 -1.55 5.04 -26.92
C PHE A 106 -0.51 4.13 -27.54
N SER A 107 0.76 4.41 -27.24
CA SER A 107 1.86 3.50 -27.59
C SER A 107 1.89 2.32 -26.62
N ASP A 108 1.90 1.08 -27.12
CA ASP A 108 1.98 -0.15 -26.33
C ASP A 108 3.16 -0.14 -25.37
N ASN A 109 4.34 0.26 -25.85
CA ASN A 109 5.54 0.31 -25.01
C ASN A 109 5.40 1.35 -23.90
N ALA A 110 4.91 2.55 -24.22
CA ALA A 110 4.72 3.61 -23.22
C ALA A 110 3.71 3.20 -22.15
N LEU A 111 2.61 2.53 -22.52
CA LEU A 111 1.63 2.03 -21.56
C LEU A 111 2.23 0.94 -20.67
N VAL A 112 2.98 -0.02 -21.23
CA VAL A 112 3.63 -1.08 -20.46
C VAL A 112 4.65 -0.49 -19.48
N ASP A 113 5.48 0.46 -19.89
CA ASP A 113 6.43 1.13 -18.99
C ASP A 113 5.72 1.80 -17.79
N ARG A 114 4.55 2.42 -18.03
CA ARG A 114 3.73 3.01 -16.96
C ARG A 114 3.14 1.97 -16.01
N ILE A 115 2.67 0.85 -16.56
CA ILE A 115 2.15 -0.28 -15.78
C ILE A 115 3.25 -0.87 -14.89
N GLU A 116 4.45 -1.07 -15.42
CA GLU A 116 5.59 -1.58 -14.65
C GLU A 116 5.97 -0.64 -13.49
N GLN A 117 5.98 0.68 -13.73
CA GLN A 117 6.19 1.68 -12.69
C GLN A 117 5.08 1.65 -11.62
N ALA A 118 3.82 1.53 -12.05
CA ALA A 118 2.68 1.41 -11.13
C ALA A 118 2.76 0.13 -10.27
N LEU A 119 3.15 -1.00 -10.88
CA LEU A 119 3.35 -2.26 -10.17
C LEU A 119 4.51 -2.18 -9.15
N ALA A 120 5.60 -1.51 -9.50
CA ALA A 120 6.72 -1.27 -8.58
C ALA A 120 6.26 -0.43 -7.38
N GLN A 121 5.55 0.67 -7.60
CA GLN A 121 4.98 1.49 -6.52
C GLN A 121 4.04 0.68 -5.62
N SER A 122 3.13 -0.11 -6.22
CA SER A 122 2.24 -1.00 -5.47
C SER A 122 3.02 -1.98 -4.59
N GLY A 123 4.09 -2.56 -5.13
CA GLY A 123 4.97 -3.48 -4.40
C GLY A 123 5.63 -2.84 -3.19
N GLU A 124 6.17 -1.64 -3.33
CA GLU A 124 6.78 -0.87 -2.25
C GLU A 124 5.76 -0.54 -1.15
N GLN A 125 4.57 -0.09 -1.51
CA GLN A 125 3.51 0.22 -0.56
C GLN A 125 3.04 -1.03 0.22
N LEU A 126 2.87 -2.15 -0.48
CA LEU A 126 2.53 -3.42 0.16
C LEU A 126 3.63 -3.91 1.13
N ALA A 127 4.90 -3.73 0.78
CA ALA A 127 6.01 -4.07 1.66
C ALA A 127 5.99 -3.21 2.94
N GLN A 128 5.81 -1.89 2.81
CA GLN A 128 5.70 -0.98 3.95
C GLN A 128 4.51 -1.31 4.86
N LEU A 129 3.35 -1.65 4.29
CA LEU A 129 2.18 -2.07 5.06
C LEU A 129 2.42 -3.38 5.82
N ARG A 130 3.13 -4.34 5.22
CA ARG A 130 3.51 -5.60 5.89
C ARG A 130 4.45 -5.34 7.06
N GLU A 131 5.53 -4.59 6.83
CA GLU A 131 6.48 -4.22 7.88
C GLU A 131 5.79 -3.51 9.06
N ARG A 132 4.87 -2.58 8.76
CA ARG A 132 4.09 -1.88 9.78
C ARG A 132 3.16 -2.83 10.54
N SER A 133 2.51 -3.75 9.84
CA SER A 133 1.65 -4.77 10.44
C SER A 133 2.43 -5.71 11.35
N ASP A 134 3.59 -6.21 10.89
CA ASP A 134 4.45 -7.10 11.65
C ASP A 134 4.97 -6.42 12.93
N LEU A 135 5.36 -5.15 12.82
CA LEU A 135 5.77 -4.35 13.96
C LEU A 135 4.63 -4.17 14.98
N GLN A 136 3.40 -3.93 14.50
CA GLN A 136 2.25 -3.86 15.39
C GLN A 136 1.97 -5.18 16.13
N VAL A 137 2.17 -6.32 15.46
CA VAL A 137 2.04 -7.64 16.08
C VAL A 137 3.10 -7.81 17.18
N ARG A 138 4.37 -7.50 16.91
CA ARG A 138 5.45 -7.56 17.91
C ARG A 138 5.19 -6.67 19.11
N LEU A 139 4.68 -5.45 18.90
CA LEU A 139 4.30 -4.53 19.99
C LEU A 139 3.17 -5.09 20.85
N LYS A 140 2.19 -5.78 20.25
CA LYS A 140 1.11 -6.43 21.00
C LYS A 140 1.59 -7.59 21.86
N ASP A 141 2.66 -8.27 21.45
CA ASP A 141 3.26 -9.39 22.19
C ASP A 141 4.08 -8.96 23.42
N LEU A 142 4.37 -7.66 23.56
CA LEU A 142 5.02 -7.13 24.74
C LEU A 142 4.06 -7.14 25.93
N THR A 143 4.54 -7.63 27.09
CA THR A 143 3.84 -7.45 28.35
C THR A 143 3.83 -5.97 28.75
N GLU A 144 2.95 -5.57 29.67
CA GLU A 144 2.88 -4.21 30.19
C GLU A 144 4.24 -3.72 30.70
N ARG A 145 4.94 -4.55 31.51
CA ARG A 145 6.27 -4.22 32.03
C ARG A 145 7.36 -4.13 30.97
N GLU A 146 7.31 -4.95 29.94
CA GLU A 146 8.24 -4.86 28.80
C GLU A 146 7.98 -3.58 28.01
N ARG A 147 6.73 -3.16 27.88
CA ARG A 147 6.35 -1.90 27.22
C ARG A 147 6.83 -0.69 28.01
N ASP A 148 6.64 -0.67 29.33
CA ASP A 148 7.15 0.40 30.19
C ASP A 148 8.68 0.56 30.03
N VAL A 149 9.41 -0.57 30.05
CA VAL A 149 10.87 -0.55 29.85
C VAL A 149 11.23 -0.12 28.43
N MET A 150 10.51 -0.59 27.40
CA MET A 150 10.72 -0.19 26.00
C MET A 150 10.62 1.32 25.83
N ASP A 151 9.58 1.94 26.36
CA ASP A 151 9.32 3.38 26.22
C ASP A 151 10.46 4.20 26.83
N LEU A 152 10.95 3.81 28.00
CA LEU A 152 12.07 4.48 28.66
C LEU A 152 13.40 4.26 27.95
N VAL A 153 13.62 3.09 27.34
CA VAL A 153 14.78 2.81 26.48
C VAL A 153 14.76 3.68 25.23
N VAL A 154 13.58 3.81 24.58
CA VAL A 154 13.39 4.68 23.40
C VAL A 154 13.61 6.15 23.76
N ALA A 155 13.23 6.57 24.97
CA ALA A 155 13.51 7.90 25.50
C ALA A 155 15.01 8.12 25.85
N GLY A 156 15.85 7.07 25.73
CA GLY A 156 17.30 7.17 25.95
C GLY A 156 17.75 7.06 27.40
N LEU A 157 16.89 6.59 28.33
CA LEU A 157 17.27 6.48 29.73
C LEU A 157 18.25 5.32 29.98
N PRO A 158 19.27 5.50 30.82
CA PRO A 158 20.13 4.41 31.28
C PRO A 158 19.42 3.49 32.26
N ASN A 159 19.85 2.22 32.34
CA ASN A 159 19.19 1.18 33.15
C ASN A 159 18.96 1.59 34.61
N LYS A 160 19.88 2.37 35.21
CA LYS A 160 19.75 2.82 36.59
C LYS A 160 18.53 3.75 36.78
N LEU A 161 18.33 4.70 35.87
CA LEU A 161 17.17 5.61 35.92
C LEU A 161 15.85 4.89 35.60
N ILE A 162 15.89 3.90 34.70
CA ILE A 162 14.72 3.05 34.42
C ILE A 162 14.35 2.24 35.67
N ALA A 163 15.33 1.67 36.37
CA ALA A 163 15.13 0.93 37.60
C ALA A 163 14.50 1.79 38.69
N ASP A 164 15.02 2.99 38.91
CA ASP A 164 14.50 3.97 39.87
C ASP A 164 13.07 4.40 39.50
N GLN A 165 12.77 4.65 38.22
CA GLN A 165 11.46 5.12 37.78
C GLN A 165 10.36 4.03 37.87
N LEU A 166 10.73 2.78 37.61
CA LEU A 166 9.80 1.65 37.63
C LEU A 166 9.75 0.91 38.96
N ASP A 167 10.54 1.35 39.96
CA ASP A 167 10.68 0.72 41.29
C ASP A 167 11.05 -0.78 41.19
N ILE A 168 12.07 -1.09 40.38
CA ILE A 168 12.61 -2.45 40.18
C ILE A 168 14.13 -2.44 40.22
N SER A 169 14.73 -3.64 40.33
CA SER A 169 16.20 -3.74 40.32
C SER A 169 16.78 -3.49 38.91
N VAL A 170 18.01 -2.98 38.83
CA VAL A 170 18.75 -2.83 37.56
C VAL A 170 18.84 -4.18 36.82
N ARG A 171 19.02 -5.27 37.56
CA ARG A 171 19.03 -6.62 37.00
C ARG A 171 17.70 -7.00 36.35
N THR A 172 16.58 -6.58 36.95
CA THR A 172 15.24 -6.79 36.38
C THR A 172 15.05 -5.98 35.09
N VAL A 173 15.54 -4.74 35.03
CA VAL A 173 15.55 -3.92 33.81
C VAL A 173 16.33 -4.60 32.70
N GLU A 174 17.52 -5.15 32.98
CA GLU A 174 18.33 -5.87 31.99
C GLU A 174 17.58 -7.07 31.40
N VAL A 175 16.89 -7.84 32.25
CA VAL A 175 16.08 -8.98 31.80
C VAL A 175 14.91 -8.51 30.90
N HIS A 176 14.18 -7.46 31.28
CA HIS A 176 13.10 -6.92 30.44
C HIS A 176 13.64 -6.35 29.13
N ARG A 177 14.75 -5.62 29.15
CA ARG A 177 15.41 -5.12 27.93
C ARG A 177 15.78 -6.24 26.98
N ALA A 178 16.38 -7.32 27.47
CA ALA A 178 16.73 -8.47 26.65
C ALA A 178 15.49 -9.06 25.96
N ARG A 179 14.40 -9.24 26.71
CA ARG A 179 13.12 -9.74 26.16
C ARG A 179 12.50 -8.78 25.15
N VAL A 180 12.55 -7.48 25.41
CA VAL A 180 12.10 -6.46 24.46
C VAL A 180 12.89 -6.53 23.16
N PHE A 181 14.22 -6.59 23.25
CA PHE A 181 15.07 -6.68 22.08
C PHE A 181 14.84 -7.94 21.26
N ASP A 182 14.64 -9.08 21.94
CA ASP A 182 14.31 -10.36 21.30
C ASP A 182 12.95 -10.29 20.58
N LYS A 183 11.88 -9.85 21.27
CA LYS A 183 10.53 -9.74 20.70
C LYS A 183 10.42 -8.70 19.59
N MET A 184 11.16 -7.59 19.70
CA MET A 184 11.19 -6.54 18.68
C MET A 184 12.17 -6.82 17.56
N GLU A 185 12.94 -7.92 17.66
CA GLU A 185 13.98 -8.33 16.70
C GLU A 185 15.03 -7.24 16.44
N VAL A 186 15.49 -6.58 17.49
CA VAL A 186 16.51 -5.53 17.43
C VAL A 186 17.73 -5.88 18.27
N LYS A 187 18.89 -5.34 17.89
CA LYS A 187 20.18 -5.62 18.58
C LYS A 187 20.61 -4.47 19.50
N SER A 188 19.98 -3.32 19.41
CA SER A 188 20.38 -2.13 20.14
C SER A 188 19.21 -1.18 20.45
N ALA A 189 19.39 -0.32 21.46
CA ALA A 189 18.44 0.75 21.78
C ALA A 189 18.28 1.74 20.62
N VAL A 190 19.34 1.96 19.81
CA VAL A 190 19.29 2.83 18.64
C VAL A 190 18.41 2.22 17.55
N GLU A 191 18.56 0.92 17.28
CA GLU A 191 17.69 0.21 16.33
C GLU A 191 16.23 0.25 16.80
N LEU A 192 15.96 -0.01 18.09
CA LEU A 192 14.63 0.08 18.67
C LEU A 192 14.01 1.48 18.49
N ALA A 193 14.78 2.53 18.80
CA ALA A 193 14.31 3.91 18.65
C ALA A 193 14.02 4.27 17.17
N ASN A 194 14.85 3.80 16.23
CA ASN A 194 14.62 3.98 14.80
C ASN A 194 13.36 3.23 14.33
N LEU A 195 13.18 1.99 14.79
CA LEU A 195 12.01 1.19 14.48
C LEU A 195 10.70 1.85 14.97
N MET A 196 10.72 2.40 16.18
CA MET A 196 9.56 3.10 16.74
C MET A 196 9.20 4.40 16.02
N ARG A 197 10.19 5.10 15.43
CA ARG A 197 9.93 6.30 14.62
C ARG A 197 9.16 5.99 13.32
N GLN A 198 9.25 4.78 12.80
CA GLN A 198 8.52 4.38 11.59
C GLN A 198 7.00 4.23 11.85
N LEU A 199 6.59 4.17 13.12
CA LEU A 199 5.17 4.08 13.51
C LEU A 199 4.55 5.45 13.87
N ALA A 200 5.38 6.44 14.16
CA ALA A 200 4.93 7.79 14.50
C ALA A 200 4.56 8.59 13.27
#